data_841c254f648efecd7e58dc1953d8be4c
#
_entry.id   841c254f648efecd7e58dc1953d8be4c
#
_cell.length_a   1.000
_cell.length_b   1.000
_cell.length_c   1.000
_cell.angle_alpha   90.00
_cell.angle_beta   90.00
_cell.angle_gamma   90.00
#
_symmetry.space_group_name_H-M   'P 1'
#
loop_
_entity.id
_entity.type
_entity.pdbx_description
1 polymer ?
#
loop_
_entity_poly.entity_id
_entity_poly.type
_entity_poly.pdbx_seq_one_letter_code
_entity_poly.pdbx_strand_id
1 'polypeptide(L)'
;MGNLTHAAGRLAVSKVSDVVLKNLDKDREKEIVKLVDFMEKYMDGEKLDINYEKARTMITDKNGALNHYINRLLDEVDPHVLKTMVLNLGFEAFLNGTKTIRKMREKYKCNVPWLILMDPTSACNLHCTGCWAAEYGNRLNLTFDEMDNLICQGKEMGIYFYMFTGGEPLVRKADLIRLAQKHYDCAFLSFTNGTLVDETFCADLKRVGNLYLAISLEGF
;
A
#
# COMPACT_ATOMS: atom_id res chain seq x y z
N MET A 1 19.59 17.79 4.51
CA MET A 1 20.20 16.45 4.66
C MET A 1 19.16 15.29 4.59
N GLY A 2 17.90 15.46 5.04
CA GLY A 2 16.89 14.39 5.04
C GLY A 2 16.57 13.75 3.68
N ASN A 3 16.49 14.53 2.61
CA ASN A 3 16.08 14.00 1.29
C ASN A 3 17.13 13.07 0.63
N LEU A 4 18.41 13.31 0.84
CA LEU A 4 19.48 12.47 0.29
C LEU A 4 19.53 11.09 0.98
N THR A 5 19.31 11.06 2.30
CA THR A 5 19.26 9.80 3.06
C THR A 5 18.02 8.99 2.74
N HIS A 6 16.87 9.65 2.50
CA HIS A 6 15.61 9.01 2.10
C HIS A 6 15.73 8.38 0.70
N ALA A 7 16.17 9.16 -0.30
CA ALA A 7 16.36 8.65 -1.66
C ALA A 7 17.36 7.49 -1.71
N ALA A 8 18.45 7.59 -0.96
CA ALA A 8 19.44 6.51 -0.84
C ALA A 8 18.85 5.25 -0.19
N GLY A 9 18.03 5.40 0.86
CA GLY A 9 17.33 4.30 1.50
C GLY A 9 16.37 3.59 0.53
N ARG A 10 15.52 4.35 -0.17
CA ARG A 10 14.61 3.80 -1.18
C ARG A 10 15.36 3.07 -2.29
N LEU A 11 16.49 3.62 -2.77
CA LEU A 11 17.32 2.96 -3.77
C LEU A 11 17.95 1.67 -3.26
N ALA A 12 18.39 1.66 -2.00
CA ALA A 12 18.94 0.46 -1.38
C ALA A 12 17.89 -0.66 -1.27
N VAL A 13 16.68 -0.34 -0.77
CA VAL A 13 15.55 -1.30 -0.72
C VAL A 13 15.21 -1.80 -2.13
N SER A 14 15.16 -0.91 -3.12
CA SER A 14 14.90 -1.29 -4.52
C SER A 14 15.92 -2.31 -5.02
N LYS A 15 17.20 -2.09 -4.78
CA LYS A 15 18.27 -3.03 -5.19
C LYS A 15 18.17 -4.38 -4.46
N VAL A 16 17.91 -4.35 -3.16
CA VAL A 16 17.71 -5.59 -2.39
C VAL A 16 16.50 -6.36 -2.91
N SER A 17 15.38 -5.68 -3.17
CA SER A 17 14.19 -6.30 -3.75
C SER A 17 14.47 -6.91 -5.12
N ASP A 18 15.23 -6.25 -6.00
CA ASP A 18 15.62 -6.81 -7.31
C ASP A 18 16.45 -8.09 -7.16
N VAL A 19 17.39 -8.11 -6.21
CA VAL A 19 18.22 -9.30 -5.94
C VAL A 19 17.35 -10.44 -5.39
N VAL A 20 16.46 -10.15 -4.46
CA VAL A 20 15.54 -11.13 -3.88
C VAL A 20 14.65 -11.73 -4.96
N LEU A 21 13.93 -10.89 -5.72
CA LEU A 21 13.02 -11.32 -6.79
C LEU A 21 13.75 -12.18 -7.86
N LYS A 22 14.99 -11.83 -8.20
CA LYS A 22 15.81 -12.58 -9.16
C LYS A 22 16.25 -13.96 -8.66
N ASN A 23 16.35 -14.16 -7.35
CA ASN A 23 16.88 -15.38 -6.75
C ASN A 23 15.82 -16.28 -6.10
N LEU A 24 14.52 -15.95 -6.24
CA LEU A 24 13.42 -16.71 -5.62
C LEU A 24 13.41 -18.21 -5.98
N ASP A 25 13.91 -18.56 -7.16
CA ASP A 25 13.97 -19.97 -7.62
C ASP A 25 15.01 -20.81 -6.86
N LYS A 26 15.92 -20.18 -6.11
CA LYS A 26 17.01 -20.89 -5.41
C LYS A 26 16.60 -21.36 -4.00
N ASP A 27 16.18 -20.42 -3.17
CA ASP A 27 15.75 -20.66 -1.79
C ASP A 27 14.86 -19.46 -1.39
N ARG A 28 13.58 -19.61 -1.59
CA ARG A 28 12.58 -18.55 -1.50
C ARG A 28 12.52 -17.93 -0.10
N GLU A 29 12.44 -18.78 0.92
CA GLU A 29 12.33 -18.32 2.31
C GLU A 29 13.59 -17.55 2.73
N LYS A 30 14.77 -18.06 2.35
CA LYS A 30 16.04 -17.43 2.67
C LYS A 30 16.22 -16.08 1.96
N GLU A 31 15.78 -15.99 0.71
CA GLU A 31 15.82 -14.71 -0.01
C GLU A 31 14.87 -13.68 0.60
N ILE A 32 13.66 -14.07 1.02
CA ILE A 32 12.72 -13.17 1.68
C ILE A 32 13.25 -12.70 3.04
N VAL A 33 13.89 -13.58 3.81
CA VAL A 33 14.52 -13.23 5.09
C VAL A 33 15.54 -12.12 4.93
N LYS A 34 16.25 -12.01 3.80
CA LYS A 34 17.17 -10.87 3.52
C LYS A 34 16.47 -9.51 3.54
N LEU A 35 15.18 -9.44 3.14
CA LEU A 35 14.43 -8.20 3.28
C LEU A 35 14.17 -7.87 4.75
N VAL A 36 13.85 -8.86 5.56
CA VAL A 36 13.66 -8.69 7.01
C VAL A 36 14.96 -8.23 7.67
N ASP A 37 16.08 -8.87 7.34
CA ASP A 37 17.40 -8.51 7.86
C ASP A 37 17.80 -7.08 7.47
N PHE A 38 17.49 -6.70 6.21
CA PHE A 38 17.71 -5.33 5.76
C PHE A 38 16.84 -4.33 6.54
N MET A 39 15.57 -4.66 6.76
CA MET A 39 14.64 -3.80 7.52
C MET A 39 15.11 -3.64 8.97
N GLU A 40 15.50 -4.71 9.63
CA GLU A 40 16.03 -4.68 11.00
C GLU A 40 17.25 -3.77 11.09
N LYS A 41 18.22 -3.97 10.20
CA LYS A 41 19.44 -3.14 10.14
C LYS A 41 19.14 -1.66 9.82
N TYR A 42 18.17 -1.39 8.94
CA TYR A 42 17.77 -0.02 8.60
C TYR A 42 17.08 0.70 9.76
N MET A 43 16.39 -0.08 10.60
CA MET A 43 15.64 0.43 11.77
C MET A 43 16.44 0.34 13.08
N ASP A 44 17.70 -0.10 13.00
CA ASP A 44 18.57 -0.16 14.18
C ASP A 44 18.67 1.23 14.86
N GLY A 45 18.46 1.25 16.18
CA GLY A 45 18.37 2.48 16.98
C GLY A 45 16.98 3.14 17.00
N GLU A 46 16.00 2.68 16.22
CA GLU A 46 14.61 3.14 16.31
C GLU A 46 13.81 2.25 17.27
N LYS A 47 13.08 2.87 18.19
CA LYS A 47 12.18 2.15 19.12
C LYS A 47 10.90 1.69 18.41
N LEU A 48 11.01 0.77 17.46
CA LEU A 48 9.86 0.07 16.89
C LEU A 48 9.67 -1.24 17.66
N ASP A 49 8.43 -1.50 18.04
CA ASP A 49 8.05 -2.75 18.71
C ASP A 49 7.81 -3.85 17.65
N ILE A 50 8.87 -4.15 16.89
CA ILE A 50 8.83 -5.18 15.84
C ILE A 50 9.64 -6.38 16.31
N ASN A 51 8.99 -7.54 16.35
CA ASN A 51 9.66 -8.79 16.62
C ASN A 51 10.17 -9.42 15.31
N TYR A 52 11.37 -9.06 14.90
CA TYR A 52 11.99 -9.56 13.67
C TYR A 52 12.26 -11.08 13.71
N GLU A 53 12.61 -11.64 14.87
CA GLU A 53 12.76 -13.08 15.04
C GLU A 53 11.46 -13.83 14.78
N LYS A 54 10.36 -13.32 15.32
CA LYS A 54 9.04 -13.88 15.04
C LYS A 54 8.69 -13.78 13.55
N ALA A 55 9.01 -12.66 12.89
CA ALA A 55 8.80 -12.50 11.46
C ALA A 55 9.60 -13.54 10.65
N ARG A 56 10.89 -13.76 10.96
CA ARG A 56 11.70 -14.81 10.32
C ARG A 56 11.10 -16.19 10.52
N THR A 57 10.73 -16.53 11.75
CA THR A 57 10.10 -17.82 12.07
C THR A 57 8.82 -18.03 11.25
N MET A 58 7.93 -17.03 11.19
CA MET A 58 6.68 -17.13 10.43
C MET A 58 6.91 -17.26 8.92
N ILE A 59 7.93 -16.60 8.37
CA ILE A 59 8.30 -16.70 6.95
C ILE A 59 8.87 -18.07 6.62
N THR A 60 9.67 -18.65 7.50
CA THR A 60 10.36 -19.94 7.26
C THR A 60 9.53 -21.16 7.65
N ASP A 61 8.44 -20.99 8.39
CA ASP A 61 7.52 -22.08 8.75
C ASP A 61 6.70 -22.50 7.52
N LYS A 62 7.13 -23.55 6.84
CA LYS A 62 6.50 -24.09 5.63
C LYS A 62 5.04 -24.53 5.81
N ASN A 63 4.61 -24.79 7.04
CA ASN A 63 3.23 -25.13 7.37
C ASN A 63 2.41 -23.91 7.83
N GLY A 64 3.05 -22.76 7.97
CA GLY A 64 2.45 -21.53 8.46
C GLY A 64 1.62 -20.80 7.39
N ALA A 65 0.49 -20.23 7.80
CA ALA A 65 -0.39 -19.48 6.90
C ALA A 65 0.34 -18.31 6.20
N LEU A 66 1.26 -17.63 6.90
CA LEU A 66 2.02 -16.52 6.32
C LEU A 66 2.96 -17.00 5.20
N ASN A 67 3.67 -18.12 5.40
CA ASN A 67 4.53 -18.71 4.37
C ASN A 67 3.71 -19.06 3.12
N HIS A 68 2.58 -19.76 3.29
CA HIS A 68 1.68 -20.08 2.17
C HIS A 68 1.18 -18.83 1.45
N TYR A 69 0.77 -17.81 2.19
CA TYR A 69 0.31 -16.55 1.59
C TYR A 69 1.40 -15.84 0.80
N ILE A 70 2.61 -15.73 1.37
CA ILE A 70 3.75 -15.11 0.68
C ILE A 70 4.11 -15.89 -0.59
N ASN A 71 4.15 -17.23 -0.52
CA ASN A 71 4.45 -18.05 -1.69
C ASN A 71 3.40 -17.85 -2.80
N ARG A 72 2.11 -17.79 -2.47
CA ARG A 72 1.07 -17.48 -3.44
C ARG A 72 1.25 -16.09 -4.07
N LEU A 73 1.56 -15.07 -3.27
CA LEU A 73 1.83 -13.73 -3.81
C LEU A 73 2.99 -13.75 -4.82
N LEU A 74 4.06 -14.48 -4.50
CA LEU A 74 5.25 -14.59 -5.37
C LEU A 74 4.97 -15.37 -6.66
N ASP A 75 4.04 -16.31 -6.64
CA ASP A 75 3.66 -17.11 -7.81
C ASP A 75 2.61 -16.43 -8.70
N GLU A 76 1.68 -15.67 -8.11
CA GLU A 76 0.49 -15.17 -8.80
C GLU A 76 0.59 -13.67 -9.17
N VAL A 77 1.40 -12.88 -8.45
CA VAL A 77 1.48 -11.43 -8.63
C VAL A 77 2.67 -11.02 -9.48
N ASP A 78 2.45 -10.07 -10.38
CA ASP A 78 3.51 -9.51 -11.24
C ASP A 78 4.68 -8.97 -10.40
N PRO A 79 5.95 -9.30 -10.75
CA PRO A 79 7.14 -8.87 -10.02
C PRO A 79 7.27 -7.35 -9.86
N HIS A 80 6.79 -6.54 -10.83
CA HIS A 80 6.77 -5.09 -10.72
C HIS A 80 5.82 -4.63 -9.61
N VAL A 81 4.63 -5.23 -9.52
CA VAL A 81 3.64 -4.93 -8.47
C VAL A 81 4.19 -5.32 -7.09
N LEU A 82 4.79 -6.52 -6.97
CA LEU A 82 5.43 -6.98 -5.72
C LEU A 82 6.54 -6.02 -5.27
N LYS A 83 7.43 -5.64 -6.18
CA LYS A 83 8.50 -4.69 -5.88
C LYS A 83 7.95 -3.34 -5.42
N THR A 84 6.92 -2.84 -6.10
CA THR A 84 6.29 -1.57 -5.77
C THR A 84 5.60 -1.64 -4.40
N MET A 85 4.97 -2.79 -4.07
CA MET A 85 4.40 -3.03 -2.75
C MET A 85 5.48 -2.98 -1.65
N VAL A 86 6.60 -3.65 -1.83
CA VAL A 86 7.72 -3.62 -0.87
C VAL A 86 8.24 -2.19 -0.69
N LEU A 87 8.38 -1.44 -1.77
CA LEU A 87 8.87 -0.06 -1.72
C LEU A 87 7.88 0.88 -1.03
N ASN A 88 6.61 0.86 -1.44
CA ASN A 88 5.65 1.87 -1.02
C ASN A 88 5.00 1.52 0.32
N LEU A 89 4.53 0.29 0.49
CA LEU A 89 3.92 -0.14 1.75
C LEU A 89 5.00 -0.47 2.79
N GLY A 90 6.04 -1.21 2.41
CA GLY A 90 7.11 -1.62 3.31
C GLY A 90 8.04 -0.46 3.69
N PHE A 91 8.72 0.12 2.71
CA PHE A 91 9.71 1.16 3.00
C PHE A 91 9.08 2.52 3.28
N GLU A 92 8.22 3.05 2.37
CA GLU A 92 7.68 4.40 2.55
C GLU A 92 6.68 4.47 3.71
N ALA A 93 5.62 3.68 3.69
CA ALA A 93 4.58 3.79 4.71
C ALA A 93 5.04 3.23 6.06
N PHE A 94 5.60 2.01 6.08
CA PHE A 94 5.88 1.32 7.33
C PHE A 94 7.17 1.80 7.99
N LEU A 95 8.28 1.96 7.24
CA LEU A 95 9.56 2.35 7.83
C LEU A 95 9.72 3.87 7.90
N ASN A 96 9.83 4.52 6.75
CA ASN A 96 10.14 5.95 6.66
C ASN A 96 9.00 6.83 7.18
N GLY A 97 7.77 6.52 6.78
CA GLY A 97 6.57 7.24 7.20
C GLY A 97 6.37 7.19 8.72
N THR A 98 6.53 6.02 9.33
CA THR A 98 6.40 5.87 10.79
C THR A 98 7.39 6.75 11.56
N LYS A 99 8.64 6.90 11.07
CA LYS A 99 9.62 7.83 11.66
C LYS A 99 9.13 9.28 11.61
N THR A 100 8.59 9.68 10.47
CA THR A 100 8.06 11.04 10.28
C THR A 100 6.81 11.26 11.13
N ILE A 101 5.87 10.32 11.13
CA ILE A 101 4.64 10.36 11.95
C ILE A 101 4.96 10.58 13.43
N ARG A 102 5.97 9.88 13.98
CA ARG A 102 6.39 10.07 15.39
C ARG A 102 6.84 11.49 15.66
N LYS A 103 7.68 12.05 14.78
CA LYS A 103 8.14 13.45 14.89
C LYS A 103 6.97 14.44 14.81
N MET A 104 6.00 14.18 13.93
CA MET A 104 4.83 15.04 13.77
C MET A 104 3.89 14.94 14.99
N ARG A 105 3.72 13.75 15.59
CA ARG A 105 2.98 13.58 16.85
C ARG A 105 3.60 14.40 18.00
N GLU A 106 4.92 14.39 18.11
CA GLU A 106 5.63 15.21 19.10
C GLU A 106 5.48 16.69 18.83
N LYS A 107 5.60 17.12 17.56
CA LYS A 107 5.49 18.51 17.14
C LYS A 107 4.09 19.09 17.38
N TYR A 108 3.05 18.36 16.94
CA TYR A 108 1.67 18.85 16.97
C TYR A 108 0.90 18.44 18.23
N LYS A 109 1.48 17.61 19.10
CA LYS A 109 0.85 17.09 20.33
C LYS A 109 -0.50 16.40 20.07
N CYS A 110 -0.65 15.76 18.92
CA CYS A 110 -1.86 15.02 18.53
C CYS A 110 -1.51 13.69 17.85
N ASN A 111 -2.50 12.83 17.73
CA ASN A 111 -2.31 11.60 16.99
C ASN A 111 -2.27 11.90 15.48
N VAL A 112 -1.20 11.47 14.81
CA VAL A 112 -1.10 11.49 13.34
C VAL A 112 -1.40 10.08 12.85
N PRO A 113 -2.38 9.89 11.95
CA PRO A 113 -2.76 8.57 11.47
C PRO A 113 -1.66 7.95 10.59
N TRP A 114 -1.66 6.63 10.47
CA TRP A 114 -0.76 5.90 9.58
C TRP A 114 -1.32 5.76 8.16
N LEU A 115 -2.64 5.81 8.02
CA LEU A 115 -3.37 5.79 6.75
C LEU A 115 -4.47 6.85 6.75
N ILE A 116 -4.88 7.25 5.55
CA ILE A 116 -6.08 8.07 5.33
C ILE A 116 -7.04 7.28 4.44
N LEU A 117 -8.30 7.19 4.88
CA LEU A 117 -9.39 6.64 4.10
C LEU A 117 -10.17 7.79 3.49
N MET A 118 -10.43 7.73 2.18
CA MET A 118 -11.14 8.75 1.41
C MET A 118 -12.29 8.12 0.62
N ASP A 119 -13.37 8.87 0.51
CA ASP A 119 -14.51 8.56 -0.36
C ASP A 119 -14.45 9.44 -1.61
N PRO A 120 -13.87 8.98 -2.73
CA PRO A 120 -13.77 9.79 -3.95
C PRO A 120 -15.12 10.22 -4.49
N THR A 121 -16.15 9.42 -4.24
CA THR A 121 -17.53 9.67 -4.67
C THR A 121 -18.52 8.90 -3.79
N SER A 122 -19.71 9.47 -3.59
CA SER A 122 -20.86 8.74 -3.05
C SER A 122 -21.64 7.97 -4.13
N ALA A 123 -21.32 8.16 -5.41
CA ALA A 123 -21.97 7.46 -6.50
C ALA A 123 -21.60 5.97 -6.49
N CYS A 124 -22.59 5.11 -6.67
CA CYS A 124 -22.41 3.67 -6.82
C CYS A 124 -23.25 3.15 -7.99
N ASN A 125 -22.73 2.16 -8.70
CA ASN A 125 -23.43 1.49 -9.79
C ASN A 125 -24.30 0.31 -9.31
N LEU A 126 -24.33 0.03 -8.00
CA LEU A 126 -25.17 -0.99 -7.37
C LEU A 126 -26.06 -0.38 -6.26
N HIS A 127 -27.10 -1.15 -5.87
CA HIS A 127 -28.03 -0.82 -4.79
C HIS A 127 -28.13 -2.02 -3.83
N CYS A 128 -27.04 -2.29 -3.09
CA CYS A 128 -26.97 -3.42 -2.18
C CYS A 128 -27.89 -3.22 -0.96
N THR A 129 -28.60 -4.27 -0.56
CA THR A 129 -29.45 -4.25 0.64
C THR A 129 -28.58 -4.03 1.89
N GLY A 130 -28.92 -3.03 2.70
CA GLY A 130 -28.19 -2.71 3.93
C GLY A 130 -26.86 -2.00 3.73
N CYS A 131 -26.59 -1.50 2.53
CA CYS A 131 -25.38 -0.71 2.27
C CYS A 131 -25.46 0.63 3.02
N TRP A 132 -24.48 0.90 3.90
CA TRP A 132 -24.42 2.14 4.67
C TRP A 132 -24.24 3.40 3.79
N ALA A 133 -23.59 3.24 2.62
CA ALA A 133 -23.33 4.35 1.68
C ALA A 133 -24.54 4.66 0.79
N ALA A 134 -25.55 3.81 0.70
CA ALA A 134 -26.70 3.99 -0.17
C ALA A 134 -27.55 5.22 0.15
N GLU A 135 -27.51 5.70 1.40
CA GLU A 135 -28.30 6.84 1.88
C GLU A 135 -27.72 8.20 1.43
N TYR A 136 -26.43 8.26 1.05
CA TYR A 136 -25.78 9.52 0.69
C TYR A 136 -26.09 9.99 -0.74
N GLY A 137 -26.67 9.13 -1.57
CA GLY A 137 -26.98 9.43 -2.98
C GLY A 137 -25.71 9.69 -3.80
N ASN A 138 -25.88 10.16 -5.04
CA ASN A 138 -24.76 10.33 -6.00
C ASN A 138 -24.22 11.76 -6.05
N ARG A 139 -24.30 12.53 -4.96
CA ARG A 139 -24.07 13.99 -4.99
C ARG A 139 -22.73 14.43 -4.41
N LEU A 140 -22.12 13.60 -3.56
CA LEU A 140 -20.89 13.97 -2.86
C LEU A 140 -19.69 13.42 -3.65
N ASN A 141 -18.80 14.32 -4.06
CA ASN A 141 -17.61 13.97 -4.81
C ASN A 141 -16.44 14.83 -4.35
N LEU A 142 -15.28 14.21 -4.18
CA LEU A 142 -14.02 14.94 -4.11
C LEU A 142 -13.51 15.19 -5.54
N THR A 143 -13.03 16.38 -5.80
CA THR A 143 -12.31 16.68 -7.04
C THR A 143 -10.95 15.96 -7.05
N PHE A 144 -10.36 15.82 -8.23
CA PHE A 144 -9.00 15.29 -8.33
C PHE A 144 -8.01 16.14 -7.52
N ASP A 145 -8.11 17.46 -7.60
CA ASP A 145 -7.21 18.39 -6.92
C ASP A 145 -7.35 18.34 -5.39
N GLU A 146 -8.56 18.12 -4.87
CA GLU A 146 -8.77 17.90 -3.44
C GLU A 146 -8.11 16.62 -2.96
N MET A 147 -8.29 15.50 -3.66
CA MET A 147 -7.64 14.23 -3.33
C MET A 147 -6.11 14.35 -3.42
N ASP A 148 -5.61 14.97 -4.48
CA ASP A 148 -4.18 15.23 -4.68
C ASP A 148 -3.58 16.06 -3.55
N ASN A 149 -4.26 17.12 -3.14
CA ASN A 149 -3.82 18.00 -2.06
C ASN A 149 -3.82 17.28 -0.70
N LEU A 150 -4.84 16.46 -0.42
CA LEU A 150 -4.87 15.60 0.77
C LEU A 150 -3.68 14.64 0.83
N ILE A 151 -3.33 14.04 -0.31
CA ILE A 151 -2.16 13.15 -0.40
C ILE A 151 -0.86 13.93 -0.19
N CYS A 152 -0.71 15.11 -0.81
CA CYS A 152 0.47 15.96 -0.62
C CYS A 152 0.68 16.33 0.85
N GLN A 153 -0.36 16.81 1.53
CA GLN A 153 -0.31 17.15 2.96
C GLN A 153 -0.05 15.89 3.83
N GLY A 154 -0.69 14.77 3.49
CA GLY A 154 -0.45 13.50 4.18
C GLY A 154 1.01 13.08 4.12
N LYS A 155 1.66 13.18 2.95
CA LYS A 155 3.09 12.87 2.77
C LYS A 155 3.99 13.77 3.64
N GLU A 156 3.68 15.05 3.78
CA GLU A 156 4.41 15.95 4.68
C GLU A 156 4.35 15.48 6.14
N MET A 157 3.25 14.81 6.52
CA MET A 157 3.06 14.23 7.84
C MET A 157 3.62 12.80 7.96
N GLY A 158 4.11 12.20 6.88
CA GLY A 158 4.64 10.83 6.84
C GLY A 158 3.63 9.76 6.48
N ILE A 159 2.47 10.15 5.96
CA ILE A 159 1.42 9.21 5.56
C ILE A 159 1.62 8.85 4.09
N TYR A 160 1.87 7.57 3.81
CA TYR A 160 2.10 7.02 2.47
C TYR A 160 1.14 5.89 2.10
N PHE A 161 0.15 5.62 2.93
CA PHE A 161 -0.89 4.64 2.65
C PHE A 161 -2.26 5.30 2.65
N TYR A 162 -3.00 5.11 1.55
CA TYR A 162 -4.32 5.68 1.33
C TYR A 162 -5.30 4.59 0.93
N MET A 163 -6.52 4.67 1.44
CA MET A 163 -7.59 3.74 1.11
C MET A 163 -8.75 4.50 0.48
N PHE A 164 -9.37 3.90 -0.52
CA PHE A 164 -10.55 4.44 -1.20
C PHE A 164 -11.76 3.56 -0.92
N THR A 165 -12.86 4.19 -0.53
CA THR A 165 -14.16 3.57 -0.33
C THR A 165 -15.27 4.56 -0.74
N GLY A 166 -16.44 4.57 -0.13
CA GLY A 166 -17.54 5.46 -0.42
C GLY A 166 -18.70 4.73 -1.08
N GLY A 167 -19.18 5.23 -2.23
CA GLY A 167 -20.06 4.48 -3.11
C GLY A 167 -19.31 3.36 -3.82
N GLU A 168 -19.07 3.49 -5.13
CA GLU A 168 -18.12 2.63 -5.86
C GLU A 168 -16.93 3.48 -6.32
N PRO A 169 -15.74 3.33 -5.73
CA PRO A 169 -14.58 4.14 -6.09
C PRO A 169 -14.17 4.02 -7.56
N LEU A 170 -14.41 2.85 -8.19
CA LEU A 170 -14.05 2.63 -9.59
C LEU A 170 -14.94 3.38 -10.59
N VAL A 171 -16.02 4.04 -10.16
CA VAL A 171 -16.69 5.07 -10.96
C VAL A 171 -15.70 6.20 -11.32
N ARG A 172 -14.70 6.41 -10.46
CA ARG A 172 -13.61 7.38 -10.62
C ARG A 172 -12.26 6.73 -11.00
N LYS A 173 -12.27 5.51 -11.58
CA LYS A 173 -11.03 4.73 -11.83
C LYS A 173 -9.94 5.50 -12.58
N ALA A 174 -10.31 6.38 -13.51
CA ALA A 174 -9.35 7.22 -14.23
C ALA A 174 -8.58 8.19 -13.30
N ASP A 175 -9.27 8.81 -12.35
CA ASP A 175 -8.63 9.69 -11.36
C ASP A 175 -7.77 8.89 -10.39
N LEU A 176 -8.22 7.70 -9.97
CA LEU A 176 -7.41 6.83 -9.09
C LEU A 176 -6.10 6.41 -9.76
N ILE A 177 -6.13 6.06 -11.03
CA ILE A 177 -4.90 5.76 -11.81
C ILE A 177 -4.01 7.00 -11.92
N ARG A 178 -4.56 8.18 -12.17
CA ARG A 178 -3.79 9.43 -12.23
C ARG A 178 -3.13 9.77 -10.87
N LEU A 179 -3.85 9.55 -9.75
CA LEU A 179 -3.29 9.70 -8.40
C LEU A 179 -2.16 8.71 -8.15
N ALA A 180 -2.37 7.43 -8.50
CA ALA A 180 -1.35 6.40 -8.37
C ALA A 180 -0.08 6.71 -9.17
N GLN A 181 -0.23 7.24 -10.39
CA GLN A 181 0.89 7.69 -11.22
C GLN A 181 1.63 8.88 -10.61
N LYS A 182 0.88 9.90 -10.16
CA LYS A 182 1.45 11.13 -9.60
C LYS A 182 2.16 10.86 -8.28
N HIS A 183 1.56 10.02 -7.43
CA HIS A 183 2.09 9.64 -6.13
C HIS A 183 2.66 8.22 -6.17
N TYR A 184 3.60 7.99 -7.08
CA TYR A 184 4.23 6.68 -7.32
C TYR A 184 4.94 6.10 -6.09
N ASP A 185 5.20 6.92 -5.08
CA ASP A 185 5.82 6.59 -3.79
C ASP A 185 4.78 6.25 -2.69
N CYS A 186 3.48 6.38 -2.96
CA CYS A 186 2.42 5.99 -2.06
C CYS A 186 1.86 4.61 -2.41
N ALA A 187 1.27 3.93 -1.43
CA ALA A 187 0.45 2.75 -1.62
C ALA A 187 -1.03 3.14 -1.55
N PHE A 188 -1.83 2.59 -2.46
CA PHE A 188 -3.27 2.81 -2.53
C PHE A 188 -4.02 1.48 -2.48
N LEU A 189 -5.12 1.42 -1.73
CA LEU A 189 -6.03 0.28 -1.70
C LEU A 189 -7.45 0.79 -1.97
N SER A 190 -8.13 0.21 -2.96
CA SER A 190 -9.53 0.53 -3.25
C SER A 190 -10.44 -0.64 -2.90
N PHE A 191 -11.40 -0.41 -2.00
CA PHE A 191 -12.51 -1.33 -1.82
C PHE A 191 -13.48 -1.16 -2.99
N THR A 192 -13.90 -2.27 -3.59
CA THR A 192 -14.74 -2.22 -4.79
C THR A 192 -15.67 -3.45 -4.84
N ASN A 193 -16.84 -3.27 -5.45
CA ASN A 193 -17.71 -4.39 -5.81
C ASN A 193 -17.19 -5.20 -7.02
N GLY A 194 -16.10 -4.75 -7.67
CA GLY A 194 -15.41 -5.42 -8.75
C GLY A 194 -16.09 -5.35 -10.13
N THR A 195 -17.34 -4.87 -10.23
CA THR A 195 -18.11 -4.90 -11.49
C THR A 195 -17.57 -3.96 -12.58
N LEU A 196 -16.76 -2.97 -12.21
CA LEU A 196 -16.13 -2.01 -13.13
C LEU A 196 -14.69 -2.36 -13.49
N VAL A 197 -14.20 -3.52 -13.05
CA VAL A 197 -12.88 -4.03 -13.43
C VAL A 197 -12.96 -4.60 -14.85
N ASP A 198 -12.15 -4.05 -15.74
CA ASP A 198 -11.99 -4.51 -17.11
C ASP A 198 -10.52 -4.73 -17.46
N GLU A 199 -10.23 -5.33 -18.62
CA GLU A 199 -8.86 -5.65 -19.05
C GLU A 199 -7.97 -4.40 -19.13
N THR A 200 -8.50 -3.28 -19.60
CA THR A 200 -7.78 -2.01 -19.70
C THR A 200 -7.37 -1.51 -18.31
N PHE A 201 -8.31 -1.57 -17.37
CA PHE A 201 -8.03 -1.18 -15.98
C PHE A 201 -7.03 -2.13 -15.31
N CYS A 202 -7.12 -3.44 -15.56
CA CYS A 202 -6.13 -4.41 -15.09
C CYS A 202 -4.72 -4.11 -15.64
N ALA A 203 -4.61 -3.73 -16.92
CA ALA A 203 -3.33 -3.31 -17.50
C ALA A 203 -2.79 -2.01 -16.84
N ASP A 204 -3.67 -1.06 -16.57
CA ASP A 204 -3.31 0.17 -15.85
C ASP A 204 -2.86 -0.11 -14.41
N LEU A 205 -3.56 -0.96 -13.66
CA LEU A 205 -3.17 -1.38 -12.31
C LEU A 205 -1.77 -2.01 -12.31
N LYS A 206 -1.52 -2.91 -13.26
CA LYS A 206 -0.22 -3.55 -13.43
C LYS A 206 0.88 -2.53 -13.75
N ARG A 207 0.59 -1.56 -14.60
CA ARG A 207 1.52 -0.50 -15.02
C ARG A 207 1.88 0.44 -13.87
N VAL A 208 0.91 0.89 -13.06
CA VAL A 208 1.19 1.78 -11.91
C VAL A 208 1.81 1.02 -10.75
N GLY A 209 1.37 -0.22 -10.50
CA GLY A 209 1.92 -1.15 -9.52
C GLY A 209 1.64 -0.81 -8.05
N ASN A 210 1.06 0.36 -7.75
CA ASN A 210 0.85 0.87 -6.40
C ASN A 210 -0.61 1.09 -6.02
N LEU A 211 -1.55 0.65 -6.85
CA LEU A 211 -2.99 0.64 -6.56
C LEU A 211 -3.48 -0.81 -6.51
N TYR A 212 -3.98 -1.22 -5.35
CA TYR A 212 -4.46 -2.57 -5.08
C TYR A 212 -5.98 -2.57 -4.93
N LEU A 213 -6.62 -3.70 -5.20
CA LEU A 213 -8.07 -3.85 -5.06
C LEU A 213 -8.40 -4.82 -3.92
N ALA A 214 -9.36 -4.44 -3.08
CA ALA A 214 -10.05 -5.32 -2.15
C ALA A 214 -11.49 -5.52 -2.69
N ILE A 215 -11.73 -6.66 -3.33
CA ILE A 215 -13.01 -6.96 -3.93
C ILE A 215 -13.96 -7.52 -2.86
N SER A 216 -15.11 -6.85 -2.69
CA SER A 216 -16.16 -7.28 -1.76
C SER A 216 -16.98 -8.42 -2.38
N LEU A 217 -17.09 -9.51 -1.65
CA LEU A 217 -17.95 -10.67 -1.99
C LEU A 217 -18.97 -10.84 -0.86
N GLU A 218 -20.22 -10.52 -1.15
CA GLU A 218 -21.31 -10.43 -0.15
C GLU A 218 -22.13 -11.74 -0.01
N GLY A 219 -21.51 -12.86 -0.24
CA GLY A 219 -22.13 -14.18 -0.09
C GLY A 219 -22.51 -14.82 -1.44
N PHE A 220 -23.20 -15.95 -1.34
CA PHE A 220 -23.60 -16.78 -2.46
C PHE A 220 -25.12 -16.76 -2.62
#